data_d5def658d9655e79f9d0c87830f4c774
#
_entry.id   d5def658d9655e79f9d0c87830f4c774
#
_cell.length_a   1.000
_cell.length_b   1.000
_cell.length_c   1.000
_cell.angle_alpha   90.00
_cell.angle_beta   90.00
_cell.angle_gamma   90.00
#
_symmetry.space_group_name_H-M   'P 1'
#
loop_
_entity.id
_entity.type
_entity.pdbx_description
1 polymer ?
#
loop_
_entity_poly.entity_id
_entity_poly.type
_entity_poly.pdbx_seq_one_letter_code
_entity_poly.pdbx_strand_id
1 'polypeptide(L)'
;MKRMIQTLLVLATATAVCAPAFAAGEKEVRFVLTSAAEPTHRTDNTAAVASVMPTADKKDDVFAIGLEALKWVGATSRQVGVPYPDLWCADFINFILRRTGHGTTNSRAAKSFLDYGKRIDSPRVGAIVVLTRGVNNGHVGIVRGTDGAGNIIVISGNHGNKVWESPYPKDRVLGYVVPPDSN
;
A
#
# COMPACT_ATOMS: atom_id res chain seq x y z
N MET A 1 11.11 -27.23 61.30
CA MET A 1 10.40 -27.53 60.02
C MET A 1 11.30 -27.15 58.87
N LYS A 2 11.95 -28.14 58.24
CA LYS A 2 12.92 -27.97 57.16
C LYS A 2 12.15 -27.99 55.82
N ARG A 3 12.20 -26.91 55.03
CA ARG A 3 11.69 -26.89 53.65
C ARG A 3 12.81 -27.34 52.71
N MET A 4 12.60 -28.49 52.08
CA MET A 4 13.44 -29.01 51.00
C MET A 4 13.10 -28.26 49.73
N ILE A 5 14.11 -27.64 49.12
CA ILE A 5 14.04 -27.06 47.78
C ILE A 5 14.48 -28.15 46.82
N GLN A 6 13.56 -28.63 45.97
CA GLN A 6 13.89 -29.51 44.84
C GLN A 6 14.24 -28.66 43.61
N THR A 7 15.50 -28.73 43.24
CA THR A 7 15.99 -28.15 41.98
C THR A 7 15.73 -29.12 40.84
N LEU A 8 14.84 -28.74 39.92
CA LEU A 8 14.54 -29.52 38.72
C LEU A 8 15.51 -29.11 37.60
N LEU A 9 16.41 -30.04 37.26
CA LEU A 9 17.36 -29.90 36.15
C LEU A 9 16.67 -30.28 34.84
N VAL A 10 16.39 -29.30 33.97
CA VAL A 10 15.84 -29.57 32.64
C VAL A 10 17.00 -29.73 31.65
N LEU A 11 17.18 -30.95 31.17
CA LEU A 11 18.15 -31.32 30.15
C LEU A 11 17.56 -30.98 28.77
N ALA A 12 18.09 -29.96 28.09
CA ALA A 12 17.70 -29.63 26.72
C ALA A 12 18.52 -30.47 25.73
N THR A 13 17.88 -31.43 25.07
CA THR A 13 18.45 -32.17 23.95
C THR A 13 18.26 -31.37 22.65
N ALA A 14 19.35 -30.89 22.06
CA ALA A 14 19.37 -30.28 20.73
C ALA A 14 19.40 -31.40 19.66
N THR A 15 18.31 -31.55 18.93
CA THR A 15 18.28 -32.38 17.72
C THR A 15 18.68 -31.52 16.53
N ALA A 16 19.86 -31.79 15.96
CA ALA A 16 20.32 -31.20 14.70
C ALA A 16 19.52 -31.83 13.53
N VAL A 17 18.73 -30.99 12.84
CA VAL A 17 18.08 -31.39 11.57
C VAL A 17 19.04 -31.05 10.45
N CYS A 18 19.54 -32.08 9.78
CA CYS A 18 20.37 -32.01 8.59
C CYS A 18 19.49 -31.57 7.41
N ALA A 19 19.74 -30.37 6.83
CA ALA A 19 19.10 -29.92 5.59
C ALA A 19 19.88 -30.44 4.37
N PRO A 20 19.22 -30.92 3.30
CA PRO A 20 19.88 -31.30 2.08
C PRO A 20 20.39 -30.08 1.31
N ALA A 21 21.64 -30.15 0.86
CA ALA A 21 22.25 -29.17 -0.02
C ALA A 21 21.62 -29.24 -1.40
N PHE A 22 20.95 -28.18 -1.84
CA PHE A 22 20.57 -27.99 -3.24
C PHE A 22 21.74 -27.33 -3.97
N ALA A 23 22.33 -28.05 -4.94
CA ALA A 23 23.33 -27.53 -5.86
C ALA A 23 22.65 -26.56 -6.84
N ALA A 24 22.91 -25.27 -6.67
CA ALA A 24 22.56 -24.26 -7.66
C ALA A 24 23.65 -24.21 -8.74
N GLY A 25 23.28 -24.54 -9.97
CA GLY A 25 24.13 -24.35 -11.14
C GLY A 25 24.22 -22.87 -11.49
N GLU A 26 25.36 -22.26 -11.23
CA GLU A 26 25.69 -20.92 -11.71
C GLU A 26 25.96 -20.96 -13.21
N LYS A 27 25.09 -20.32 -14.00
CA LYS A 27 25.36 -19.96 -15.39
C LYS A 27 26.05 -18.60 -15.40
N GLU A 28 27.37 -18.62 -15.56
CA GLU A 28 28.18 -17.43 -15.83
C GLU A 28 27.78 -16.82 -17.18
N VAL A 29 27.18 -15.63 -17.15
CA VAL A 29 26.94 -14.84 -18.35
C VAL A 29 28.15 -13.94 -18.57
N ARG A 30 29.04 -14.35 -19.47
CA ARG A 30 30.19 -13.55 -19.92
C ARG A 30 29.68 -12.45 -20.87
N PHE A 31 29.74 -11.21 -20.42
CA PHE A 31 29.65 -10.04 -21.29
C PHE A 31 30.96 -9.83 -22.04
N VAL A 32 30.95 -10.03 -23.34
CA VAL A 32 32.05 -9.66 -24.23
C VAL A 32 31.88 -8.19 -24.62
N LEU A 33 32.74 -7.33 -24.10
CA LEU A 33 32.86 -5.94 -24.54
C LEU A 33 33.65 -5.91 -25.86
N THR A 34 32.98 -5.80 -26.98
CA THR A 34 33.59 -5.45 -28.25
C THR A 34 33.76 -3.93 -28.33
N SER A 35 35.02 -3.51 -28.25
CA SER A 35 35.46 -2.16 -28.60
C SER A 35 35.22 -1.89 -30.09
N ALA A 36 34.40 -0.91 -30.42
CA ALA A 36 34.33 -0.35 -31.76
C ALA A 36 34.48 1.18 -31.69
N ALA A 37 35.37 1.65 -32.55
CA ALA A 37 35.97 2.95 -32.71
C ALA A 37 34.98 4.14 -32.68
N GLU A 38 35.47 5.26 -32.11
CA GLU A 38 34.90 6.59 -32.23
C GLU A 38 34.90 7.09 -33.69
N PRO A 39 33.88 7.87 -34.08
CA PRO A 39 34.07 8.98 -35.00
C PRO A 39 33.84 10.32 -34.29
N THR A 40 34.87 11.12 -34.25
CA THR A 40 34.84 12.54 -33.94
C THR A 40 33.92 13.28 -34.89
N HIS A 41 32.83 13.86 -34.40
CA HIS A 41 32.17 15.00 -34.99
C HIS A 41 31.62 15.92 -33.89
N ARG A 42 32.36 17.00 -33.69
CA ARG A 42 32.00 18.12 -32.81
C ARG A 42 31.03 19.00 -33.58
N THR A 43 29.79 19.07 -33.14
CA THR A 43 28.90 20.20 -33.47
C THR A 43 28.18 20.60 -32.18
N ASP A 44 28.46 21.83 -31.76
CA ASP A 44 27.84 22.53 -30.66
C ASP A 44 26.31 22.60 -30.87
N ASN A 45 25.56 21.95 -29.98
CA ASN A 45 24.15 22.22 -29.77
C ASN A 45 23.89 22.24 -28.27
N THR A 46 24.32 23.32 -27.63
CA THR A 46 23.93 23.72 -26.29
C THR A 46 22.57 24.39 -26.36
N ALA A 47 21.50 23.64 -26.58
CA ALA A 47 20.15 24.10 -26.33
C ALA A 47 19.20 22.91 -26.19
N ALA A 48 18.47 22.90 -25.08
CA ALA A 48 17.29 22.07 -24.81
C ALA A 48 17.50 20.57 -24.54
N VAL A 49 18.29 20.22 -23.53
CA VAL A 49 17.91 19.07 -22.68
C VAL A 49 17.00 19.58 -21.55
N ALA A 50 15.86 20.17 -21.91
CA ALA A 50 14.75 20.27 -21.00
C ALA A 50 14.36 18.80 -20.71
N SER A 51 14.65 18.38 -19.50
CA SER A 51 14.34 17.08 -18.94
C SER A 51 12.88 16.74 -19.25
N VAL A 52 12.65 15.89 -20.23
CA VAL A 52 11.43 15.10 -20.30
C VAL A 52 11.55 14.09 -19.15
N MET A 53 11.18 14.54 -17.95
CA MET A 53 10.81 13.59 -16.92
C MET A 53 9.64 12.79 -17.51
N PRO A 54 9.69 11.44 -17.52
CA PRO A 54 8.53 10.68 -17.94
C PRO A 54 7.38 11.12 -17.03
N THR A 55 6.31 11.66 -17.63
CA THR A 55 5.05 11.88 -16.93
C THR A 55 4.66 10.52 -16.37
N ALA A 56 4.72 10.38 -15.05
CA ALA A 56 4.29 9.16 -14.37
C ALA A 56 2.89 8.83 -14.91
N ASP A 57 2.74 7.64 -15.48
CA ASP A 57 1.48 7.26 -16.10
C ASP A 57 0.42 7.30 -14.97
N LYS A 58 -0.74 7.93 -15.19
CA LYS A 58 -1.83 8.08 -14.19
C LYS A 58 -2.23 6.76 -13.52
N LYS A 59 -1.89 5.65 -14.16
CA LYS A 59 -2.11 4.30 -13.63
C LYS A 59 -1.13 3.98 -12.50
N ASP A 60 0.11 4.46 -12.62
CA ASP A 60 1.16 4.23 -11.63
C ASP A 60 0.92 5.07 -10.37
N ASP A 61 0.34 6.25 -10.53
CA ASP A 61 0.00 7.18 -9.45
C ASP A 61 -1.08 6.60 -8.50
N VAL A 62 -2.17 6.05 -9.05
CA VAL A 62 -3.20 5.36 -8.27
C VAL A 62 -2.65 4.10 -7.59
N PHE A 63 -1.79 3.35 -8.28
CA PHE A 63 -1.16 2.16 -7.71
C PHE A 63 -0.24 2.51 -6.53
N ALA A 64 0.48 3.63 -6.60
CA ALA A 64 1.33 4.13 -5.52
C ALA A 64 0.55 4.37 -4.22
N ILE A 65 -0.71 4.83 -4.29
CA ILE A 65 -1.61 4.98 -3.14
C ILE A 65 -1.81 3.63 -2.43
N GLY A 66 -2.05 2.57 -3.19
CA GLY A 66 -2.22 1.21 -2.66
C GLY A 66 -0.95 0.69 -1.98
N LEU A 67 0.21 0.90 -2.60
CA LEU A 67 1.50 0.51 -2.03
C LEU A 67 1.83 1.28 -0.75
N GLU A 68 1.53 2.59 -0.72
CA GLU A 68 1.74 3.38 0.49
C GLU A 68 0.84 2.89 1.63
N ALA A 69 -0.43 2.63 1.36
CA ALA A 69 -1.37 2.16 2.37
C ALA A 69 -0.95 0.81 3.00
N LEU A 70 -0.38 -0.10 2.22
CA LEU A 70 0.12 -1.39 2.70
C LEU A 70 1.17 -1.26 3.80
N LYS A 71 2.03 -0.23 3.74
CA LYS A 71 3.10 0.00 4.74
C LYS A 71 2.53 0.28 6.14
N TRP A 72 1.27 0.66 6.22
CA TRP A 72 0.60 1.07 7.46
C TRP A 72 -0.30 0.01 8.06
N VAL A 73 -0.43 -1.17 7.43
CA VAL A 73 -1.24 -2.28 7.98
C VAL A 73 -0.70 -2.66 9.36
N GLY A 74 -1.60 -2.72 10.35
CA GLY A 74 -1.28 -2.93 11.77
C GLY A 74 -1.08 -1.64 12.57
N ALA A 75 -0.86 -0.48 11.94
CA ALA A 75 -0.66 0.79 12.62
C ALA A 75 -1.93 1.27 13.34
N THR A 76 -1.75 1.90 14.49
CA THR A 76 -2.81 2.55 15.29
C THR A 76 -3.07 3.98 14.78
N SER A 77 -4.18 4.60 15.22
CA SER A 77 -4.50 6.00 14.91
C SER A 77 -3.35 6.95 15.28
N ARG A 78 -2.74 6.74 16.45
CA ARG A 78 -1.63 7.57 16.93
C ARG A 78 -0.40 7.49 16.03
N GLN A 79 -0.09 6.30 15.51
CA GLN A 79 1.05 6.10 14.61
C GLN A 79 0.85 6.77 13.25
N VAL A 80 -0.39 6.90 12.78
CA VAL A 80 -0.72 7.67 11.56
C VAL A 80 -1.00 9.17 11.83
N GLY A 81 -0.74 9.63 13.07
CA GLY A 81 -0.88 11.05 13.42
C GLY A 81 -2.31 11.51 13.71
N VAL A 82 -3.24 10.58 13.95
CA VAL A 82 -4.62 10.86 14.33
C VAL A 82 -4.74 10.80 15.87
N PRO A 83 -5.09 11.90 16.55
CA PRO A 83 -5.02 11.97 18.02
C PRO A 83 -6.17 11.24 18.74
N TYR A 84 -7.19 10.79 18.03
CA TYR A 84 -8.36 10.09 18.56
C TYR A 84 -8.46 8.67 18.02
N PRO A 85 -9.04 7.71 18.79
CA PRO A 85 -9.05 6.30 18.42
C PRO A 85 -10.29 5.87 17.61
N ASP A 86 -11.28 6.74 17.41
CA ASP A 86 -12.57 6.40 16.82
C ASP A 86 -12.87 7.18 15.52
N LEU A 87 -13.59 6.55 14.61
CA LEU A 87 -14.08 7.11 13.34
C LEU A 87 -13.00 7.78 12.47
N TRP A 88 -11.80 7.23 12.43
CA TRP A 88 -10.65 7.79 11.73
C TRP A 88 -10.34 7.14 10.36
N CYS A 89 -11.29 6.41 9.76
CA CYS A 89 -11.08 5.83 8.43
C CYS A 89 -10.80 6.90 7.36
N ALA A 90 -11.53 8.02 7.37
CA ALA A 90 -11.32 9.13 6.44
C ALA A 90 -9.98 9.86 6.69
N ASP A 91 -9.59 10.00 7.96
CA ASP A 91 -8.31 10.60 8.33
C ASP A 91 -7.14 9.77 7.80
N PHE A 92 -7.24 8.43 7.87
CA PHE A 92 -6.25 7.53 7.30
C PHE A 92 -6.11 7.72 5.79
N ILE A 93 -7.22 7.79 5.05
CA ILE A 93 -7.15 8.01 3.60
C ILE A 93 -6.55 9.38 3.28
N ASN A 94 -6.95 10.44 3.96
CA ASN A 94 -6.34 11.76 3.83
C ASN A 94 -4.85 11.77 4.17
N PHE A 95 -4.42 10.96 5.15
CA PHE A 95 -3.02 10.77 5.48
C PHE A 95 -2.25 10.11 4.32
N ILE A 96 -2.77 9.03 3.72
CA ILE A 96 -2.14 8.36 2.58
C ILE A 96 -2.06 9.28 1.36
N LEU A 97 -3.13 10.03 1.06
CA LEU A 97 -3.16 10.98 -0.05
C LEU A 97 -2.08 12.04 0.07
N ARG A 98 -1.90 12.64 1.27
CA ARG A 98 -0.80 13.59 1.50
C ARG A 98 0.57 12.97 1.28
N ARG A 99 0.78 11.73 1.70
CA ARG A 99 2.05 11.02 1.55
C ARG A 99 2.36 10.67 0.09
N THR A 100 1.35 10.55 -0.74
CA THR A 100 1.48 10.28 -2.18
C THR A 100 1.32 11.54 -3.05
N GLY A 101 1.36 12.74 -2.44
CA GLY A 101 1.37 14.01 -3.18
C GLY A 101 0.00 14.48 -3.66
N HIS A 102 -1.09 13.87 -3.20
CA HIS A 102 -2.44 14.22 -3.61
C HIS A 102 -3.11 15.22 -2.64
N GLY A 103 -4.04 16.00 -3.17
CA GLY A 103 -4.96 16.79 -2.35
C GLY A 103 -5.82 15.90 -1.44
N THR A 104 -6.45 16.49 -0.43
CA THR A 104 -7.31 15.77 0.52
C THR A 104 -8.73 16.30 0.50
N THR A 105 -9.69 15.54 1.06
CA THR A 105 -11.05 16.05 1.24
C THR A 105 -11.17 17.09 2.36
N ASN A 106 -10.15 17.20 3.22
CA ASN A 106 -10.19 18.00 4.47
C ASN A 106 -11.40 17.66 5.36
N SER A 107 -11.97 16.47 5.21
CA SER A 107 -13.16 16.01 5.92
C SER A 107 -12.91 14.67 6.60
N ARG A 108 -13.51 14.48 7.77
CA ARG A 108 -13.56 13.21 8.50
C ARG A 108 -14.72 12.32 8.07
N ALA A 109 -15.63 12.83 7.22
CA ALA A 109 -16.76 12.10 6.73
C ALA A 109 -16.34 11.14 5.60
N ALA A 110 -16.52 9.83 5.77
CA ALA A 110 -16.17 8.84 4.74
C ALA A 110 -16.84 9.12 3.38
N LYS A 111 -18.10 9.61 3.40
CA LYS A 111 -18.86 9.91 2.19
C LYS A 111 -18.33 11.12 1.41
N SER A 112 -17.50 12.00 2.03
CA SER A 112 -16.89 13.12 1.31
C SER A 112 -15.98 12.67 0.16
N PHE A 113 -15.51 11.44 0.19
CA PHE A 113 -14.70 10.89 -0.88
C PHE A 113 -15.49 10.56 -2.16
N LEU A 114 -16.83 10.51 -2.10
CA LEU A 114 -17.64 10.33 -3.32
C LEU A 114 -17.52 11.50 -4.29
N ASP A 115 -17.16 12.68 -3.80
CA ASP A 115 -17.00 13.91 -4.58
C ASP A 115 -15.54 14.38 -4.66
N TYR A 116 -14.60 13.54 -4.21
CA TYR A 116 -13.19 13.88 -4.11
C TYR A 116 -12.47 13.95 -5.47
N GLY A 117 -12.85 13.11 -6.42
CA GLY A 117 -12.15 13.01 -7.70
C GLY A 117 -13.00 12.34 -8.77
N LYS A 118 -12.37 11.62 -9.67
CA LYS A 118 -13.07 10.93 -10.76
C LYS A 118 -13.66 9.61 -10.28
N ARG A 119 -14.98 9.43 -10.45
CA ARG A 119 -15.64 8.14 -10.22
C ARG A 119 -15.26 7.13 -11.31
N ILE A 120 -15.13 5.88 -10.91
CA ILE A 120 -14.90 4.72 -11.78
C ILE A 120 -15.90 3.61 -11.46
N ASP A 121 -16.26 2.80 -12.46
CA ASP A 121 -17.35 1.82 -12.36
C ASP A 121 -16.90 0.48 -11.77
N SER A 122 -15.61 0.22 -11.68
CA SER A 122 -15.06 -1.04 -11.20
C SER A 122 -13.92 -0.85 -10.22
N PRO A 123 -13.66 -1.83 -9.33
CA PRO A 123 -12.55 -1.76 -8.41
C PRO A 123 -11.21 -1.74 -9.15
N ARG A 124 -10.33 -0.82 -8.76
CA ARG A 124 -8.94 -0.71 -9.23
C ARG A 124 -8.02 -0.66 -8.02
N VAL A 125 -6.94 -1.41 -8.03
CA VAL A 125 -5.92 -1.37 -6.95
C VAL A 125 -5.43 0.06 -6.77
N GLY A 126 -5.44 0.54 -5.52
CA GLY A 126 -5.09 1.90 -5.14
C GLY A 126 -6.26 2.90 -5.20
N ALA A 127 -7.37 2.59 -5.87
CA ALA A 127 -8.55 3.44 -5.85
C ALA A 127 -9.17 3.52 -4.45
N ILE A 128 -9.78 4.65 -4.16
CA ILE A 128 -10.55 4.85 -2.94
C ILE A 128 -11.92 4.20 -3.12
N VAL A 129 -12.36 3.41 -2.16
CA VAL A 129 -13.71 2.83 -2.11
C VAL A 129 -14.48 3.39 -0.93
N VAL A 130 -15.70 3.86 -1.20
CA VAL A 130 -16.64 4.29 -0.16
C VAL A 130 -17.70 3.23 0.00
N LEU A 131 -17.93 2.83 1.25
CA LEU A 131 -18.83 1.74 1.64
C LEU A 131 -19.94 2.26 2.54
N THR A 132 -21.09 1.58 2.53
CA THR A 132 -22.13 1.80 3.53
C THR A 132 -21.68 1.27 4.89
N ARG A 133 -22.08 1.95 5.98
CA ARG A 133 -21.93 1.50 7.37
C ARG A 133 -23.19 1.85 8.14
N GLY A 134 -24.16 0.95 8.13
CA GLY A 134 -25.51 1.24 8.64
C GLY A 134 -26.23 2.27 7.76
N VAL A 135 -27.32 2.84 8.27
CA VAL A 135 -28.24 3.69 7.48
C VAL A 135 -27.59 5.03 7.09
N ASN A 136 -26.94 5.71 8.02
CA ASN A 136 -26.46 7.09 7.82
C ASN A 136 -24.95 7.22 7.71
N ASN A 137 -24.19 6.21 8.13
CA ASN A 137 -22.73 6.26 8.18
C ASN A 137 -22.11 5.62 6.94
N GLY A 138 -20.89 6.05 6.65
CA GLY A 138 -20.02 5.47 5.63
C GLY A 138 -18.76 4.86 6.24
N HIS A 139 -18.08 4.09 5.43
CA HIS A 139 -16.71 3.67 5.66
C HIS A 139 -15.91 3.95 4.40
N VAL A 140 -14.61 4.18 4.53
CA VAL A 140 -13.75 4.47 3.37
C VAL A 140 -12.42 3.73 3.54
N GLY A 141 -11.92 3.25 2.42
CA GLY A 141 -10.63 2.57 2.35
C GLY A 141 -10.03 2.61 0.96
N ILE A 142 -8.91 1.93 0.81
CA ILE A 142 -8.18 1.80 -0.45
C ILE A 142 -8.33 0.37 -0.95
N VAL A 143 -8.69 0.22 -2.21
CA VAL A 143 -8.83 -1.09 -2.87
C VAL A 143 -7.47 -1.77 -2.95
N ARG A 144 -7.37 -2.98 -2.38
CA ARG A 144 -6.21 -3.86 -2.48
C ARG A 144 -6.37 -4.89 -3.60
N GLY A 145 -7.61 -5.27 -3.89
CA GLY A 145 -7.96 -6.28 -4.89
C GLY A 145 -9.38 -6.81 -4.69
N THR A 146 -9.61 -7.99 -5.23
CA THR A 146 -10.85 -8.77 -5.02
C THR A 146 -10.48 -10.20 -4.65
N ASP A 147 -11.30 -10.84 -3.81
CA ASP A 147 -11.15 -12.27 -3.51
C ASP A 147 -11.85 -13.16 -4.55
N GLY A 148 -11.70 -14.49 -4.42
CA GLY A 148 -12.32 -15.46 -5.31
C GLY A 148 -13.86 -15.48 -5.25
N ALA A 149 -14.48 -14.93 -4.20
CA ALA A 149 -15.93 -14.75 -4.06
C ALA A 149 -16.41 -13.40 -4.63
N GLY A 150 -15.48 -12.57 -5.11
CA GLY A 150 -15.77 -11.28 -5.69
C GLY A 150 -15.97 -10.16 -4.66
N ASN A 151 -15.65 -10.37 -3.39
CA ASN A 151 -15.60 -9.29 -2.41
C ASN A 151 -14.44 -8.35 -2.70
N ILE A 152 -14.60 -7.09 -2.32
CA ILE A 152 -13.54 -6.10 -2.43
C ILE A 152 -12.63 -6.18 -1.20
N ILE A 153 -11.35 -6.45 -1.40
CA ILE A 153 -10.35 -6.40 -0.33
C ILE A 153 -9.93 -4.93 -0.15
N VAL A 154 -10.09 -4.42 1.07
CA VAL A 154 -9.94 -3.00 1.38
C VAL A 154 -8.98 -2.80 2.54
N ILE A 155 -7.99 -1.93 2.37
CA ILE A 155 -7.16 -1.41 3.46
C ILE A 155 -7.82 -0.15 4.00
N SER A 156 -8.12 -0.13 5.29
CA SER A 156 -8.79 1.02 5.92
C SER A 156 -8.31 1.29 7.34
N GLY A 157 -8.39 2.52 7.77
CA GLY A 157 -8.24 2.90 9.17
C GLY A 157 -9.46 2.54 10.02
N ASN A 158 -9.27 2.51 11.33
CA ASN A 158 -10.33 2.23 12.30
C ASN A 158 -11.02 0.86 12.16
N HIS A 159 -10.28 -0.14 11.71
CA HIS A 159 -10.72 -1.53 11.76
C HIS A 159 -10.13 -2.19 13.02
N GLY A 160 -10.95 -2.38 14.06
CA GLY A 160 -10.44 -2.81 15.36
C GLY A 160 -9.37 -1.87 15.94
N ASN A 161 -9.55 -0.56 15.77
CA ASN A 161 -8.62 0.51 16.19
C ASN A 161 -7.23 0.47 15.51
N LYS A 162 -7.12 -0.21 14.38
CA LYS A 162 -5.89 -0.28 13.56
C LYS A 162 -6.20 -0.02 12.09
N VAL A 163 -5.15 0.18 11.31
CA VAL A 163 -5.20 0.00 9.86
C VAL A 163 -5.21 -1.50 9.61
N TRP A 164 -6.20 -1.97 8.86
CA TRP A 164 -6.32 -3.39 8.57
C TRP A 164 -6.87 -3.65 7.18
N GLU A 165 -6.55 -4.83 6.64
CA GLU A 165 -7.07 -5.33 5.38
C GLU A 165 -8.26 -6.29 5.65
N SER A 166 -9.38 -6.06 4.97
CA SER A 166 -10.57 -6.90 5.12
C SER A 166 -11.37 -7.00 3.83
N PRO A 167 -12.02 -8.15 3.56
CA PRO A 167 -12.98 -8.28 2.48
C PRO A 167 -14.30 -7.60 2.82
N TYR A 168 -14.91 -6.95 1.83
CA TYR A 168 -16.25 -6.35 1.92
C TYR A 168 -17.11 -6.78 0.73
N PRO A 169 -18.38 -7.17 0.96
CA PRO A 169 -19.31 -7.49 -0.09
C PRO A 169 -19.56 -6.30 -1.04
N LYS A 170 -19.77 -6.59 -2.33
CA LYS A 170 -19.98 -5.55 -3.36
C LYS A 170 -21.23 -4.70 -3.13
N ASP A 171 -22.27 -5.26 -2.53
CA ASP A 171 -23.52 -4.57 -2.21
C ASP A 171 -23.35 -3.43 -1.19
N ARG A 172 -22.21 -3.41 -0.47
CA ARG A 172 -21.86 -2.32 0.42
C ARG A 172 -21.19 -1.15 -0.28
N VAL A 173 -20.80 -1.28 -1.55
CA VAL A 173 -20.05 -0.24 -2.26
C VAL A 173 -20.99 0.88 -2.71
N LEU A 174 -20.69 2.11 -2.29
CA LEU A 174 -21.35 3.34 -2.75
C LEU A 174 -20.66 3.94 -3.98
N GLY A 175 -19.38 3.68 -4.15
CA GLY A 175 -18.60 4.12 -5.30
C GLY A 175 -17.10 3.90 -5.14
N TYR A 176 -16.44 3.88 -6.29
CA TYR A 176 -14.97 3.92 -6.39
C TYR A 176 -14.55 5.27 -6.95
N VAL A 177 -13.45 5.81 -6.44
CA VAL A 177 -12.95 7.12 -6.82
C VAL A 177 -11.43 7.05 -6.98
N VAL A 178 -10.91 7.68 -8.00
CA VAL A 178 -9.47 7.94 -8.15
C VAL A 178 -9.22 9.44 -7.94
N PRO A 179 -8.02 9.84 -7.47
CA PRO A 179 -7.70 11.25 -7.31
C PRO A 179 -7.99 12.06 -8.57
N PRO A 180 -8.33 13.35 -8.43
CA PRO A 180 -8.43 14.23 -9.57
C PRO A 180 -7.08 14.31 -10.28
N ASP A 181 -7.10 14.62 -11.57
CA ASP A 181 -5.89 14.85 -12.33
C ASP A 181 -5.08 15.99 -11.66
N SER A 182 -3.80 15.76 -11.42
CA SER A 182 -2.90 16.82 -10.97
C SER A 182 -2.80 17.84 -12.11
N ASN A 183 -3.18 19.09 -11.85
CA ASN A 183 -2.99 20.20 -12.77
C ASN A 183 -1.51 20.56 -12.90
#